data_6248f7f1b896eb89d6f037357a57ce77
#
_entry.id   6248f7f1b896eb89d6f037357a57ce77
#
_cell.length_a   1.000
_cell.length_b   1.000
_cell.length_c   1.000
_cell.angle_alpha   90.00
_cell.angle_beta   90.00
_cell.angle_gamma   90.00
#
_symmetry.space_group_name_H-M   'P 1'
#
loop_
_entity.id
_entity.type
_entity.pdbx_description
1 polymer ?
#
loop_
_entity_poly.entity_id
_entity_poly.type
_entity_poly.pdbx_seq_one_letter_code
_entity_poly.pdbx_strand_id
1 'polypeptide(L)'
;MKEKVMELLRIFDLENKSQTLAKNLPYGEQRRLEIVRALATEPKILFLDEPAAGMNPQETAELTKLIYRIQKDFQLTILLIEHDMSLVMEVCERIYVLEYGQVIAHGKPEEIKNDPRVIEAYLGGEL
;
A
#
# COMPACT_ATOMS: atom_id res chain seq x y z
N MET A 1 15.90 -1.52 -21.15
CA MET A 1 15.47 -0.58 -20.08
C MET A 1 14.10 0.05 -20.39
N LYS A 2 13.91 0.60 -21.58
CA LYS A 2 12.62 1.21 -21.97
C LYS A 2 11.45 0.23 -21.95
N GLU A 3 11.67 -1.00 -22.42
CA GLU A 3 10.65 -2.04 -22.42
C GLU A 3 10.22 -2.43 -21.01
N LYS A 4 11.15 -2.51 -20.09
CA LYS A 4 10.87 -2.83 -18.69
C LYS A 4 10.07 -1.73 -18.02
N VAL A 5 10.41 -0.46 -18.28
CA VAL A 5 9.67 0.68 -17.77
C VAL A 5 8.23 0.65 -18.30
N MET A 6 8.05 0.39 -19.59
CA MET A 6 6.71 0.33 -20.18
C MET A 6 5.90 -0.83 -19.60
N GLU A 7 6.53 -1.96 -19.32
CA GLU A 7 5.86 -3.10 -18.69
C GLU A 7 5.34 -2.74 -17.31
N LEU A 8 6.17 -2.07 -16.50
CA LEU A 8 5.76 -1.61 -15.17
C LEU A 8 4.62 -0.60 -15.26
N LEU A 9 4.71 0.35 -16.20
CA LEU A 9 3.65 1.33 -16.40
C LEU A 9 2.32 0.68 -16.79
N ARG A 10 2.36 -0.40 -17.58
CA ARG A 10 1.14 -1.13 -17.93
C ARG A 10 0.47 -1.78 -16.73
N ILE A 11 1.26 -2.36 -15.84
CA ILE A 11 0.74 -2.98 -14.61
C ILE A 11 -0.05 -1.95 -13.79
N PHE A 12 0.40 -0.70 -13.79
CA PHE A 12 -0.19 0.38 -13.02
C PHE A 12 -1.15 1.26 -13.81
N ASP A 13 -1.49 0.85 -15.06
CA ASP A 13 -2.36 1.60 -15.97
C ASP A 13 -1.87 3.02 -16.27
N LEU A 14 -0.56 3.17 -16.39
CA LEU A 14 0.08 4.45 -16.67
C LEU A 14 0.78 4.49 -18.03
N GLU A 15 0.65 3.47 -18.88
CA GLU A 15 1.34 3.40 -20.16
C GLU A 15 0.96 4.54 -21.09
N ASN A 16 -0.28 5.03 -21.01
CA ASN A 16 -0.75 6.15 -21.83
C ASN A 16 -0.23 7.50 -21.34
N LYS A 17 0.41 7.53 -20.18
CA LYS A 17 0.92 8.74 -19.55
C LYS A 17 2.44 8.83 -19.60
N SER A 18 3.11 7.95 -20.36
CA SER A 18 4.58 7.86 -20.40
C SER A 18 5.25 9.16 -20.82
N GLN A 19 4.58 9.99 -21.62
CA GLN A 19 5.09 11.28 -22.08
C GLN A 19 4.57 12.46 -21.29
N THR A 20 3.72 12.22 -20.29
CA THR A 20 3.16 13.26 -19.43
C THR A 20 4.14 13.60 -18.33
N LEU A 21 4.29 14.89 -18.01
CA LEU A 21 5.09 15.31 -16.86
C LEU A 21 4.43 14.80 -15.57
N ALA A 22 5.22 14.23 -14.67
CA ALA A 22 4.71 13.64 -13.44
C ALA A 22 3.87 14.62 -12.62
N LYS A 23 4.27 15.89 -12.57
CA LYS A 23 3.54 16.94 -11.84
C LYS A 23 2.14 17.21 -12.40
N ASN A 24 1.87 16.80 -13.64
CA ASN A 24 0.59 17.00 -14.31
C ASN A 24 -0.35 15.80 -14.16
N LEU A 25 0.08 14.74 -13.48
CA LEU A 25 -0.76 13.58 -13.23
C LEU A 25 -1.73 13.87 -12.07
N PRO A 26 -2.95 13.31 -12.11
CA PRO A 26 -3.82 13.29 -10.94
C PRO A 26 -3.10 12.64 -9.74
N TYR A 27 -3.52 13.00 -8.53
CA TYR A 27 -2.85 12.56 -7.30
C TYR A 27 -2.71 11.04 -7.18
N GLY A 28 -3.77 10.29 -7.45
CA GLY A 28 -3.73 8.83 -7.41
C GLY A 28 -2.73 8.23 -8.38
N GLU A 29 -2.63 8.83 -9.58
CA GLU A 29 -1.66 8.39 -10.59
C GLU A 29 -0.23 8.73 -10.16
N GLN A 30 -0.02 9.88 -9.52
CA GLN A 30 1.29 10.25 -8.97
C GLN A 30 1.74 9.23 -7.93
N ARG A 31 0.83 8.81 -7.06
CA ARG A 31 1.13 7.78 -6.05
C ARG A 31 1.52 6.45 -6.69
N ARG A 32 0.79 6.03 -7.71
CA ARG A 32 1.13 4.81 -8.43
C ARG A 32 2.49 4.91 -9.12
N LEU A 33 2.81 6.08 -9.67
CA LEU A 33 4.10 6.31 -10.30
C LEU A 33 5.25 6.19 -9.31
N GLU A 34 5.07 6.67 -8.08
CA GLU A 34 6.08 6.53 -7.02
C GLU A 34 6.41 5.05 -6.77
N ILE A 35 5.39 4.19 -6.75
CA ILE A 35 5.58 2.75 -6.57
C ILE A 35 6.30 2.16 -7.79
N VAL A 36 5.93 2.57 -9.00
CA VAL A 36 6.60 2.13 -10.23
C VAL A 36 8.08 2.46 -10.20
N ARG A 37 8.44 3.68 -9.76
CA ARG A 37 9.84 4.09 -9.65
C ARG A 37 10.62 3.18 -8.69
N ALA A 38 10.02 2.87 -7.55
CA ALA A 38 10.66 1.98 -6.58
C ALA A 38 10.84 0.57 -7.17
N LEU A 39 9.82 0.04 -7.85
CA LEU A 39 9.89 -1.28 -8.47
C LEU A 39 10.93 -1.37 -9.58
N ALA A 40 11.17 -0.27 -10.28
CA ALA A 40 12.17 -0.23 -11.34
C ALA A 40 13.60 -0.49 -10.85
N THR A 41 13.85 -0.32 -9.55
CA THR A 41 15.15 -0.64 -8.95
C THR A 41 15.33 -2.13 -8.65
N GLU A 42 14.32 -2.94 -8.92
CA GLU A 42 14.30 -4.40 -8.65
C GLU A 42 14.58 -4.72 -7.17
N PRO A 43 13.79 -4.15 -6.24
CA PRO A 43 14.04 -4.35 -4.81
C PRO A 43 13.61 -5.74 -4.35
N LYS A 44 14.17 -6.18 -3.23
CA LYS A 44 13.68 -7.35 -2.50
C LYS A 44 12.71 -6.94 -1.40
N ILE A 45 12.87 -5.72 -0.90
CA ILE A 45 12.02 -5.14 0.14
C ILE A 45 11.51 -3.79 -0.35
N LEU A 46 10.21 -3.59 -0.23
CA LEU A 46 9.55 -2.34 -0.60
C LEU A 46 8.92 -1.72 0.64
N PHE A 47 9.26 -0.47 0.92
CA PHE A 47 8.65 0.28 2.02
C PHE A 47 7.58 1.22 1.45
N LEU A 48 6.35 1.09 1.94
CA LEU A 48 5.25 1.96 1.57
C LEU A 48 4.76 2.70 2.81
N ASP A 49 4.93 4.01 2.82
CA ASP A 49 4.56 4.87 3.94
C ASP A 49 3.27 5.60 3.62
N GLU A 50 2.19 5.15 4.24
CA GLU A 50 0.83 5.69 4.07
C GLU A 50 0.44 5.89 2.60
N PRO A 51 0.52 4.85 1.76
CA PRO A 51 0.28 5.00 0.33
C PRO A 51 -1.16 5.38 -0.01
N ALA A 52 -2.12 5.13 0.89
CA ALA A 52 -3.52 5.48 0.68
C ALA A 52 -3.89 6.88 1.16
N ALA A 53 -2.93 7.65 1.71
CA ALA A 53 -3.22 8.98 2.23
C ALA A 53 -3.80 9.88 1.14
N GLY A 54 -4.93 10.53 1.45
CA GLY A 54 -5.59 11.43 0.51
C GLY A 54 -6.44 10.76 -0.56
N MET A 55 -6.57 9.43 -0.53
CA MET A 55 -7.37 8.69 -1.49
C MET A 55 -8.81 8.50 -1.00
N ASN A 56 -9.76 8.46 -1.94
CA ASN A 56 -11.14 8.09 -1.64
C ASN A 56 -11.24 6.55 -1.51
N PRO A 57 -12.38 6.00 -1.01
CA PRO A 57 -12.50 4.56 -0.82
C PRO A 57 -12.30 3.72 -2.08
N GLN A 58 -12.74 4.22 -3.24
CA GLN A 58 -12.57 3.50 -4.50
C GLN A 58 -11.08 3.43 -4.89
N GLU A 59 -10.37 4.55 -4.78
CA GLU A 59 -8.94 4.61 -5.07
C GLU A 59 -8.15 3.72 -4.12
N THR A 60 -8.53 3.70 -2.84
CA THR A 60 -7.91 2.84 -1.84
C THR A 60 -8.13 1.37 -2.17
N ALA A 61 -9.33 0.99 -2.62
CA ALA A 61 -9.62 -0.38 -3.01
C ALA A 61 -8.78 -0.81 -4.22
N GLU A 62 -8.61 0.08 -5.20
CA GLU A 62 -7.77 -0.20 -6.36
C GLU A 62 -6.29 -0.34 -5.97
N LEU A 63 -5.81 0.53 -5.08
CA LEU A 63 -4.45 0.45 -4.55
C LEU A 63 -4.22 -0.85 -3.79
N THR A 64 -5.20 -1.27 -3.00
CA THR A 64 -5.15 -2.52 -2.24
C THR A 64 -4.93 -3.72 -3.16
N LYS A 65 -5.70 -3.80 -4.24
CA LYS A 65 -5.55 -4.86 -5.24
C LYS A 65 -4.18 -4.81 -5.90
N LEU A 66 -3.69 -3.62 -6.16
CA LEU A 66 -2.40 -3.41 -6.80
C LEU A 66 -1.25 -3.87 -5.90
N ILE A 67 -1.29 -3.50 -4.63
CA ILE A 67 -0.29 -3.92 -3.64
C ILE A 67 -0.24 -5.44 -3.55
N TYR A 68 -1.41 -6.08 -3.47
CA TYR A 68 -1.49 -7.54 -3.44
C TYR A 68 -0.87 -8.16 -4.69
N ARG A 69 -1.17 -7.60 -5.85
CA ARG A 69 -0.66 -8.09 -7.13
C ARG A 69 0.86 -7.98 -7.24
N ILE A 70 1.42 -6.83 -6.88
CA ILE A 70 2.87 -6.64 -6.99
C ILE A 70 3.64 -7.49 -5.99
N GLN A 71 3.10 -7.69 -4.81
CA GLN A 71 3.72 -8.54 -3.80
C GLN A 71 3.82 -9.97 -4.33
N LYS A 72 2.77 -10.45 -4.97
CA LYS A 72 2.71 -11.79 -5.52
C LYS A 72 3.58 -11.94 -6.76
N ASP A 73 3.44 -11.03 -7.74
CA ASP A 73 4.10 -11.13 -9.04
C ASP A 73 5.60 -10.92 -8.96
N PHE A 74 6.05 -10.02 -8.07
CA PHE A 74 7.48 -9.71 -7.92
C PHE A 74 8.12 -10.41 -6.73
N GLN A 75 7.36 -11.21 -5.98
CA GLN A 75 7.84 -11.92 -4.79
C GLN A 75 8.54 -10.98 -3.81
N LEU A 76 7.93 -9.84 -3.57
CA LEU A 76 8.46 -8.80 -2.70
C LEU A 76 8.09 -9.05 -1.24
N THR A 77 8.98 -8.64 -0.35
CA THR A 77 8.62 -8.39 1.03
C THR A 77 8.22 -6.92 1.12
N ILE A 78 7.01 -6.64 1.57
CA ILE A 78 6.51 -5.27 1.67
C ILE A 78 6.31 -4.92 3.13
N LEU A 79 6.92 -3.80 3.56
CA LEU A 79 6.63 -3.19 4.84
C LEU A 79 5.69 -2.01 4.59
N LEU A 80 4.48 -2.12 5.10
CA LEU A 80 3.43 -1.14 4.91
C LEU A 80 3.17 -0.38 6.21
N ILE A 81 3.25 0.93 6.16
CA ILE A 81 2.84 1.79 7.27
C ILE A 81 1.51 2.41 6.87
N GLU A 82 0.48 2.14 7.65
CA GLU A 82 -0.87 2.58 7.29
C GLU A 82 -1.78 2.66 8.51
N HIS A 83 -2.77 3.51 8.44
CA HIS A 83 -3.83 3.58 9.43
C HIS A 83 -5.21 3.24 8.83
N ASP A 84 -5.26 2.99 7.53
CA ASP A 84 -6.47 2.52 6.87
C ASP A 84 -6.63 1.02 7.15
N MET A 85 -7.51 0.71 8.10
CA MET A 85 -7.67 -0.66 8.57
C MET A 85 -8.18 -1.61 7.49
N SER A 86 -8.99 -1.13 6.56
CA SER A 86 -9.52 -1.97 5.49
C SER A 86 -8.38 -2.47 4.57
N LEU A 87 -7.45 -1.58 4.23
CA LEU A 87 -6.28 -1.94 3.43
C LEU A 87 -5.38 -2.92 4.19
N VAL A 88 -5.06 -2.56 5.44
CA VAL A 88 -4.16 -3.37 6.27
C VAL A 88 -4.68 -4.79 6.46
N MET A 89 -5.97 -4.92 6.79
CA MET A 89 -6.58 -6.24 7.03
C MET A 89 -6.64 -7.09 5.78
N GLU A 90 -6.71 -6.47 4.61
CA GLU A 90 -6.82 -7.19 3.35
C GLU A 90 -5.48 -7.68 2.81
N VAL A 91 -4.42 -6.87 2.92
CA VAL A 91 -3.13 -7.19 2.27
C VAL A 91 -2.05 -7.72 3.19
N CYS A 92 -2.11 -7.44 4.49
CA CYS A 92 -1.02 -7.79 5.40
C CYS A 92 -1.15 -9.23 5.89
N GLU A 93 -0.03 -9.96 5.88
CA GLU A 93 0.04 -11.29 6.45
C GLU A 93 0.31 -11.23 7.95
N ARG A 94 1.03 -10.19 8.38
CA ARG A 94 1.35 -9.96 9.79
C ARG A 94 1.30 -8.47 10.07
N ILE A 95 0.77 -8.12 11.23
CA ILE A 95 0.54 -6.73 11.63
C ILE A 95 1.19 -6.48 12.98
N TYR A 96 1.89 -5.35 13.09
CA TYR A 96 2.38 -4.79 14.35
C TYR A 96 1.62 -3.50 14.60
N VAL A 97 0.94 -3.40 15.73
CA VAL A 97 0.13 -2.23 16.06
C VAL A 97 0.90 -1.34 17.01
N LEU A 98 1.07 -0.08 16.63
CA LEU A 98 1.77 0.93 17.43
C LEU A 98 0.76 1.92 18.01
N GLU A 99 0.97 2.26 19.28
CA GLU A 99 0.26 3.34 19.95
C GLU A 99 1.28 4.11 20.78
N TYR A 100 1.37 5.42 20.51
CA TYR A 100 2.34 6.30 21.20
C TYR A 100 3.77 5.73 21.16
N GLY A 101 4.17 5.20 20.02
CA GLY A 101 5.52 4.67 19.83
C GLY A 101 5.80 3.31 20.44
N GLN A 102 4.78 2.65 20.99
CA GLN A 102 4.93 1.32 21.59
C GLN A 102 4.10 0.28 20.84
N VAL A 103 4.67 -0.91 20.70
CA VAL A 103 3.93 -2.03 20.11
C VAL A 103 2.94 -2.56 21.15
N ILE A 104 1.65 -2.41 20.87
CA ILE A 104 0.60 -2.87 21.78
C ILE A 104 0.03 -4.23 21.40
N ALA A 105 0.25 -4.66 20.14
CA ALA A 105 -0.21 -5.96 19.65
C ALA A 105 0.56 -6.33 18.38
N HIS A 106 0.67 -7.62 18.11
CA HIS A 106 1.18 -8.12 16.84
C HIS A 106 0.58 -9.49 16.55
N GLY A 107 0.45 -9.82 15.28
CA GLY A 107 -0.10 -11.09 14.86
C GLY A 107 -0.71 -11.05 13.48
N LYS A 108 -1.50 -12.06 13.16
CA LYS A 108 -2.24 -12.15 11.92
C LYS A 108 -3.44 -11.20 11.94
N PRO A 109 -3.97 -10.80 10.77
CA PRO A 109 -5.11 -9.88 10.72
C PRO A 109 -6.28 -10.28 11.60
N GLU A 110 -6.64 -11.57 11.65
CA GLU A 110 -7.76 -12.05 12.47
C GLU A 110 -7.52 -11.85 13.97
N GLU A 111 -6.28 -12.06 14.41
CA GLU A 111 -5.91 -11.84 15.81
C GLU A 111 -5.98 -10.36 16.17
N ILE A 112 -5.47 -9.51 15.28
CA ILE A 112 -5.44 -8.06 15.49
C ILE A 112 -6.85 -7.48 15.51
N LYS A 113 -7.69 -7.90 14.58
CA LYS A 113 -9.06 -7.45 14.46
C LYS A 113 -9.87 -7.69 15.74
N ASN A 114 -9.56 -8.76 16.45
CA ASN A 114 -10.29 -9.16 17.67
C ASN A 114 -9.58 -8.75 18.96
N ASP A 115 -8.42 -8.10 18.88
CA ASP A 115 -7.69 -7.67 20.07
C ASP A 115 -8.36 -6.45 20.71
N PRO A 116 -8.78 -6.52 21.99
CA PRO A 116 -9.47 -5.40 22.66
C PRO A 116 -8.65 -4.10 22.67
N ARG A 117 -7.34 -4.19 22.77
CA ARG A 117 -6.47 -3.00 22.80
C ARG A 117 -6.46 -2.29 21.45
N VAL A 118 -6.49 -3.06 20.36
CA VAL A 118 -6.54 -2.52 19.01
C VAL A 118 -7.91 -1.89 18.75
N ILE A 119 -8.97 -2.56 19.17
CA ILE A 119 -10.35 -2.05 19.01
C ILE A 119 -10.47 -0.70 19.72
N GLU A 120 -9.97 -0.61 20.95
CA GLU A 120 -10.02 0.63 21.72
C GLU A 120 -9.20 1.74 21.06
N ALA A 121 -8.00 1.43 20.57
CA ALA A 121 -7.08 2.44 20.02
C ALA A 121 -7.48 2.93 18.63
N TYR A 122 -8.03 2.07 17.79
CA TYR A 122 -8.25 2.36 16.37
C TYR A 122 -9.68 2.21 15.89
N LEU A 123 -10.45 1.33 16.48
CA LEU A 123 -11.79 0.98 16.02
C LEU A 123 -12.89 1.46 16.97
N GLY A 124 -12.54 1.79 18.20
CA GLY A 124 -13.51 2.13 19.23
C GLY A 124 -14.33 3.39 18.98
N GLY A 125 -13.82 4.30 18.15
CA GLY A 125 -14.52 5.54 17.81
C GLY A 125 -15.46 5.41 16.62
N GLU A 126 -15.43 4.30 15.91
CA GLU A 126 -16.23 4.06 14.70
C GLU A 126 -17.40 3.11 14.93
N LEU A 127 -17.46 2.54 16.09
CA LEU A 127 -18.54 1.67 16.51
C LEU A 127 -19.52 2.42 17.43
#